data_22a06295017c474d56d4fc9689d11283
#
_entry.id   22a06295017c474d56d4fc9689d11283
#
_cell.length_a   1.000
_cell.length_b   1.000
_cell.length_c   1.000
_cell.angle_alpha   90.00
_cell.angle_beta   90.00
_cell.angle_gamma   90.00
#
_symmetry.space_group_name_H-M   'P 1'
#
loop_
_entity.id
_entity.type
_entity.pdbx_description
1 polymer ?
#
loop_
_entity_poly.entity_id
_entity_poly.type
_entity_poly.pdbx_seq_one_letter_code
_entity_poly.pdbx_strand_id
1 'polypeptide(L)'
;KVEISTNPISPNSQKIYVNGTLHKDIKVPFREISLSPSTTFTGKGNSNGHHKEDESSILVYDTSGPYTDPDAKIDIREGLEPIRQPWIMGRGDVEYYDARSILPKDDGYREGENPNTERFPKTRKQVLRAKPGQNVSQMHYAKKGIITPEMEFIAIRENQKRKERNQDGERE
;
A
#
# COMPACT_ATOMS: atom_id res chain seq x y z
N LYS A 1 6.88 24.94 -7.81
CA LYS A 1 6.44 23.87 -6.91
C LYS A 1 5.18 23.27 -7.53
N VAL A 2 5.22 22.01 -7.92
CA VAL A 2 4.04 21.32 -8.43
C VAL A 2 3.33 20.73 -7.22
N GLU A 3 2.14 21.21 -6.92
CA GLU A 3 1.29 20.64 -5.88
C GLU A 3 0.46 19.52 -6.50
N ILE A 4 0.58 18.32 -5.94
CA ILE A 4 -0.23 17.19 -6.34
C ILE A 4 -1.44 17.16 -5.41
N SER A 5 -2.65 17.21 -5.98
CA SER A 5 -3.87 17.05 -5.21
C SER A 5 -4.01 15.59 -4.79
N THR A 6 -4.15 15.38 -3.48
CA THR A 6 -4.39 14.06 -2.87
C THR A 6 -5.86 13.84 -2.50
N ASN A 7 -6.73 14.76 -2.87
CA ASN A 7 -8.16 14.67 -2.58
C ASN A 7 -8.78 13.42 -3.20
N PRO A 8 -9.74 12.76 -2.51
CA PRO A 8 -10.42 11.59 -3.05
C PRO A 8 -11.13 11.94 -4.36
N ILE A 9 -10.95 11.08 -5.36
CA ILE A 9 -11.57 11.25 -6.69
C ILE A 9 -13.09 11.05 -6.63
N SER A 10 -13.55 10.30 -5.62
CA SER A 10 -14.99 10.01 -5.41
C SER A 10 -15.40 10.36 -3.98
N PRO A 11 -16.52 11.08 -3.77
CA PRO A 11 -17.02 11.43 -2.45
C PRO A 11 -17.42 10.20 -1.63
N ASN A 12 -17.78 9.09 -2.29
CA ASN A 12 -18.20 7.85 -1.63
C ASN A 12 -17.02 6.88 -1.36
N SER A 13 -15.79 7.35 -1.47
CA SER A 13 -14.61 6.52 -1.33
C SER A 13 -13.57 7.24 -0.51
N GLN A 14 -13.12 6.62 0.58
CA GLN A 14 -12.07 7.16 1.43
C GLN A 14 -10.94 6.16 1.63
N LYS A 15 -9.72 6.68 1.80
CA LYS A 15 -8.57 5.87 2.15
C LYS A 15 -8.55 5.66 3.66
N ILE A 16 -8.42 4.41 4.07
CA ILE A 16 -8.25 4.02 5.47
C ILE A 16 -7.02 3.13 5.61
N TYR A 17 -6.52 3.00 6.83
CA TYR A 17 -5.39 2.14 7.14
C TYR A 17 -5.76 1.12 8.20
N VAL A 18 -5.42 -0.14 7.95
CA VAL A 18 -5.48 -1.21 8.94
C VAL A 18 -4.09 -1.41 9.52
N ASN A 19 -3.98 -1.24 10.82
CA ASN A 19 -2.69 -1.36 11.51
C ASN A 19 -2.30 -2.81 11.76
N GLY A 20 -0.97 -3.05 11.84
CA GLY A 20 -0.44 -4.33 12.28
C GLY A 20 -0.74 -4.61 13.76
N THR A 21 -0.82 -5.87 14.11
CA THR A 21 -0.98 -6.36 15.49
C THR A 21 0.35 -6.68 16.14
N LEU A 22 1.21 -7.36 15.41
CA LEU A 22 2.56 -7.73 15.86
C LEU A 22 3.54 -6.55 15.65
N HIS A 23 3.45 -5.87 14.52
CA HIS A 23 4.25 -4.72 14.17
C HIS A 23 3.34 -3.50 14.03
N LYS A 24 3.25 -2.71 15.07
CA LYS A 24 2.29 -1.58 15.17
C LYS A 24 2.56 -0.42 14.20
N ASP A 25 3.74 -0.36 13.65
CA ASP A 25 4.17 0.62 12.66
C ASP A 25 3.70 0.27 11.23
N ILE A 26 3.18 -0.94 11.02
CA ILE A 26 2.59 -1.34 9.75
C ILE A 26 1.23 -0.66 9.58
N LYS A 27 1.03 -0.06 8.42
CA LYS A 27 -0.24 0.52 7.96
C LYS A 27 -0.58 -0.05 6.58
N VAL A 28 -1.57 -0.93 6.52
CA VAL A 28 -2.03 -1.51 5.26
C VAL A 28 -3.15 -0.66 4.69
N PRO A 29 -2.97 -0.07 3.48
CA PRO A 29 -3.96 0.82 2.91
C PRO A 29 -5.14 0.05 2.33
N PHE A 30 -6.33 0.51 2.67
CA PHE A 30 -7.58 0.07 2.08
C PHE A 30 -8.39 1.28 1.63
N ARG A 31 -9.30 1.03 0.71
CA ARG A 31 -10.30 1.97 0.28
C ARG A 31 -11.64 1.49 0.75
N GLU A 32 -12.28 2.26 1.60
CA GLU A 32 -13.65 2.06 2.00
C GLU A 32 -14.55 2.75 0.99
N ILE A 33 -15.47 1.99 0.41
CA ILE A 33 -16.41 2.47 -0.60
C ILE A 33 -17.82 2.31 -0.03
N SER A 34 -18.50 3.44 0.19
CA SER A 34 -19.90 3.45 0.62
C SER A 34 -20.78 3.07 -0.55
N LEU A 35 -21.62 2.07 -0.35
CA LEU A 35 -22.58 1.62 -1.35
C LEU A 35 -23.89 2.40 -1.22
N SER A 36 -24.55 2.66 -2.35
CA SER A 36 -25.90 3.21 -2.33
C SER A 36 -26.86 2.20 -1.71
N PRO A 37 -27.84 2.64 -0.90
CA PRO A 37 -28.83 1.74 -0.33
C PRO A 37 -29.54 0.97 -1.45
N SER A 38 -29.52 -0.36 -1.38
CA SER A 38 -30.28 -1.19 -2.31
C SER A 38 -31.72 -1.33 -1.82
N THR A 39 -32.68 -0.77 -2.56
CA THR A 39 -34.08 -1.05 -2.34
C THR A 39 -34.41 -2.44 -2.89
N THR A 40 -34.46 -3.44 -2.01
CA THR A 40 -34.97 -4.76 -2.40
C THR A 40 -36.49 -4.64 -2.60
N PHE A 41 -36.91 -4.71 -3.85
CA PHE A 41 -38.33 -4.73 -4.19
C PHE A 41 -38.90 -6.13 -3.86
N THR A 42 -39.28 -6.36 -2.62
CA THR A 42 -40.05 -7.56 -2.27
C THR A 42 -41.49 -7.34 -2.73
N GLY A 43 -41.79 -7.82 -3.94
CA GLY A 43 -43.11 -7.78 -4.51
C GLY A 43 -44.09 -8.70 -3.77
N LYS A 44 -44.53 -8.29 -2.58
CA LYS A 44 -45.79 -8.72 -1.96
C LYS A 44 -46.31 -7.53 -1.13
N GLY A 45 -47.39 -6.94 -1.59
CA GLY A 45 -48.00 -5.84 -0.89
C GLY A 45 -48.38 -6.19 0.54
N ASN A 46 -47.83 -5.48 1.48
CA ASN A 46 -48.51 -4.94 2.66
C ASN A 46 -47.69 -3.79 3.23
N SER A 47 -48.33 -2.65 3.30
CA SER A 47 -47.80 -1.41 3.81
C SER A 47 -47.53 -1.51 5.31
N ASN A 48 -46.28 -1.63 5.70
CA ASN A 48 -45.63 -1.20 6.95
C ASN A 48 -44.22 -1.83 7.09
N GLY A 49 -43.43 -1.81 6.02
CA GLY A 49 -42.05 -2.20 6.04
C GLY A 49 -41.17 -1.07 6.58
N HIS A 50 -40.61 -1.23 7.78
CA HIS A 50 -39.47 -0.43 8.18
C HIS A 50 -38.31 -0.74 7.19
N HIS A 51 -38.00 0.20 6.33
CA HIS A 51 -36.81 0.17 5.51
C HIS A 51 -35.60 0.27 6.47
N LYS A 52 -34.91 -0.82 6.70
CA LYS A 52 -33.54 -0.78 7.19
C LYS A 52 -32.70 -0.32 6.02
N GLU A 53 -32.29 0.92 6.03
CA GLU A 53 -31.22 1.41 5.17
C GLU A 53 -29.93 0.71 5.66
N ASP A 54 -29.53 -0.33 4.96
CA ASP A 54 -28.26 -1.00 5.21
C ASP A 54 -27.20 -0.13 4.52
N GLU A 55 -26.59 0.78 5.27
CA GLU A 55 -25.39 1.51 4.82
C GLU A 55 -24.24 0.50 4.77
N SER A 56 -24.20 -0.27 3.71
CA SER A 56 -23.12 -1.21 3.49
C SER A 56 -21.93 -0.50 2.87
N SER A 57 -20.76 -0.72 3.44
CA SER A 57 -19.47 -0.34 2.83
C SER A 57 -18.66 -1.58 2.50
N ILE A 58 -17.86 -1.51 1.45
CA ILE A 58 -16.90 -2.55 1.10
C ILE A 58 -15.49 -2.02 1.24
N LEU A 59 -14.60 -2.90 1.69
CA LEU A 59 -13.18 -2.60 1.81
C LEU A 59 -12.41 -3.29 0.69
N VAL A 60 -11.68 -2.52 -0.11
CA VAL A 60 -10.78 -3.05 -1.13
C VAL A 60 -9.36 -2.59 -0.85
N TYR A 61 -8.38 -3.44 -1.17
CA TYR A 61 -6.98 -3.06 -1.03
C TYR A 61 -6.66 -1.88 -1.94
N ASP A 62 -6.11 -0.80 -1.35
CA ASP A 62 -5.80 0.42 -2.08
C ASP A 62 -4.40 0.35 -2.71
N THR A 63 -4.36 0.34 -4.05
CA THR A 63 -3.12 0.33 -4.83
C THR A 63 -2.67 1.73 -5.28
N SER A 64 -3.39 2.78 -4.91
CA SER A 64 -3.07 4.16 -5.33
C SER A 64 -1.79 4.72 -4.70
N GLY A 65 -1.21 4.01 -3.73
CA GLY A 65 -0.03 4.47 -3.00
C GLY A 65 -0.33 5.77 -2.22
N PRO A 66 0.63 6.69 -2.09
CA PRO A 66 0.43 7.93 -1.34
C PRO A 66 -0.37 9.00 -2.09
N TYR A 67 -0.70 8.78 -3.37
CA TYR A 67 -1.32 9.82 -4.21
C TYR A 67 -2.75 10.19 -3.81
N THR A 68 -3.42 9.34 -3.06
CA THR A 68 -4.77 9.59 -2.54
C THR A 68 -4.81 9.72 -1.02
N ASP A 69 -3.66 9.89 -0.40
CA ASP A 69 -3.52 10.11 1.04
C ASP A 69 -3.42 11.62 1.30
N PRO A 70 -4.40 12.24 2.01
CA PRO A 70 -4.40 13.67 2.26
C PRO A 70 -3.22 14.13 3.13
N ASP A 71 -2.64 13.23 3.91
CA ASP A 71 -1.52 13.54 4.81
C ASP A 71 -0.16 13.35 4.13
N ALA A 72 -0.13 12.75 2.93
CA ALA A 72 1.11 12.46 2.22
C ALA A 72 1.71 13.72 1.59
N LYS A 73 2.99 13.92 1.82
CA LYS A 73 3.78 14.96 1.15
C LYS A 73 4.58 14.32 0.04
N ILE A 74 4.22 14.62 -1.20
CA ILE A 74 4.87 14.06 -2.38
C ILE A 74 5.69 15.14 -3.07
N ASP A 75 6.99 14.89 -3.20
CA ASP A 75 7.89 15.68 -4.03
C ASP A 75 8.47 14.79 -5.12
N ILE A 76 8.17 15.12 -6.38
CA ILE A 76 8.63 14.35 -7.55
C ILE A 76 10.15 14.30 -7.66
N ARG A 77 10.85 15.29 -7.08
CA ARG A 77 12.31 15.36 -7.09
C ARG A 77 12.97 14.46 -6.05
N GLU A 78 12.23 14.11 -5.01
CA GLU A 78 12.72 13.22 -3.95
C GLU A 78 12.24 11.77 -4.13
N GLY A 79 11.22 11.57 -4.96
CA GLY A 79 10.58 10.28 -5.19
C GLY A 79 9.74 9.82 -3.99
N LEU A 80 9.18 8.62 -4.08
CA LEU A 80 8.37 8.05 -3.03
C LEU A 80 9.23 7.55 -1.87
N GLU A 81 8.70 7.67 -0.66
CA GLU A 81 9.33 7.13 0.54
C GLU A 81 9.40 5.60 0.48
N PRO A 82 10.55 4.99 0.80
CA PRO A 82 10.71 3.54 0.76
C PRO A 82 10.09 2.89 2.01
N ILE A 83 8.81 2.58 1.97
CA ILE A 83 8.00 2.04 3.08
C ILE A 83 8.69 0.85 3.79
N ARG A 84 9.34 -0.04 3.05
CA ARG A 84 9.96 -1.25 3.60
C ARG A 84 11.35 -1.04 4.18
N GLN A 85 11.98 0.08 3.91
CA GLN A 85 13.36 0.31 4.35
C GLN A 85 13.52 0.27 5.87
N PRO A 86 12.66 0.91 6.68
CA PRO A 86 12.72 0.80 8.14
C PRO A 86 12.56 -0.64 8.63
N TRP A 87 11.66 -1.41 8.02
CA TRP A 87 11.44 -2.82 8.39
C TRP A 87 12.67 -3.68 8.11
N ILE A 88 13.31 -3.46 6.96
CA ILE A 88 14.51 -4.17 6.54
C ILE A 88 15.68 -3.81 7.46
N MET A 89 15.89 -2.53 7.72
CA MET A 89 16.96 -2.04 8.58
C MET A 89 16.81 -2.49 10.03
N GLY A 90 15.57 -2.52 10.53
CA GLY A 90 15.25 -2.94 11.89
C GLY A 90 15.64 -4.38 12.21
N ARG A 91 15.80 -5.26 11.21
CA ARG A 91 16.27 -6.63 11.40
C ARG A 91 17.79 -6.72 11.67
N GLY A 92 18.57 -5.71 11.28
CA GLY A 92 19.99 -5.63 11.58
C GLY A 92 20.89 -6.55 10.75
N ASP A 93 20.35 -7.28 9.78
CA ASP A 93 21.04 -8.30 8.96
C ASP A 93 21.42 -7.80 7.57
N VAL A 94 21.18 -6.52 7.29
CA VAL A 94 21.52 -5.85 6.03
C VAL A 94 22.56 -4.75 6.24
N GLU A 95 23.20 -4.38 5.15
CA GLU A 95 24.11 -3.24 5.06
C GLU A 95 23.86 -2.48 3.76
N TYR A 96 24.23 -1.20 3.75
CA TYR A 96 24.27 -0.44 2.50
C TYR A 96 25.37 -0.96 1.58
N TYR A 97 25.01 -1.03 0.31
CA TYR A 97 25.94 -1.50 -0.72
C TYR A 97 26.19 -0.37 -1.74
N ASP A 98 27.46 -0.07 -1.94
CA ASP A 98 27.89 0.83 -2.98
C ASP A 98 27.76 0.12 -4.33
N ALA A 99 26.64 0.34 -5.00
CA ALA A 99 26.43 -0.15 -6.36
C ALA A 99 27.42 0.56 -7.31
N ARG A 100 27.54 0.01 -8.53
CA ARG A 100 28.32 0.69 -9.58
C ARG A 100 27.86 2.13 -9.79
N SER A 101 28.75 2.99 -10.19
CA SER A 101 28.43 4.37 -10.59
C SER A 101 27.35 4.38 -11.68
N ILE A 102 26.43 5.32 -11.55
CA ILE A 102 25.36 5.52 -12.51
C ILE A 102 25.95 6.20 -13.75
N LEU A 103 25.71 5.58 -14.88
CA LEU A 103 26.11 6.12 -16.18
C LEU A 103 24.96 6.95 -16.76
N PRO A 104 25.25 7.99 -17.56
CA PRO A 104 24.20 8.79 -18.21
C PRO A 104 23.16 7.95 -18.97
N LYS A 105 23.57 6.87 -19.61
CA LYS A 105 22.69 5.94 -20.34
C LYS A 105 21.65 5.24 -19.44
N ASP A 106 21.90 5.13 -18.15
CA ASP A 106 20.94 4.54 -17.20
C ASP A 106 19.72 5.46 -16.96
N ASP A 107 19.89 6.75 -17.25
CA ASP A 107 18.83 7.77 -17.21
C ASP A 107 18.17 7.98 -18.59
N GLY A 108 18.45 7.12 -19.55
CA GLY A 108 17.94 7.27 -20.91
C GLY A 108 18.68 8.33 -21.74
N TYR A 109 19.76 8.90 -21.23
CA TYR A 109 20.56 9.86 -21.98
C TYR A 109 21.27 9.17 -23.15
N ARG A 110 21.12 9.75 -24.34
CA ARG A 110 21.86 9.37 -25.55
C ARG A 110 22.80 10.51 -25.93
N GLU A 111 23.99 10.14 -26.40
CA GLU A 111 24.98 11.11 -26.85
C GLU A 111 24.40 11.94 -28.00
N GLY A 112 24.43 13.26 -27.88
CA GLY A 112 23.82 14.19 -28.86
C GLY A 112 22.38 14.62 -28.54
N GLU A 113 21.74 14.08 -27.52
CA GLU A 113 20.44 14.56 -27.05
C GLU A 113 20.57 15.74 -26.07
N ASN A 114 19.49 16.53 -25.96
CA ASN A 114 19.44 17.79 -25.23
C ASN A 114 19.97 17.66 -23.79
N PRO A 115 21.01 18.41 -23.40
CA PRO A 115 21.58 18.37 -22.04
C PRO A 115 20.64 18.91 -20.94
N ASN A 116 19.48 19.46 -21.30
CA ASN A 116 18.54 20.07 -20.37
C ASN A 116 17.59 19.06 -19.70
N THR A 117 17.84 17.76 -19.80
CA THR A 117 17.07 16.76 -19.07
C THR A 117 17.32 16.93 -17.57
N GLU A 118 16.29 17.32 -16.82
CA GLU A 118 16.40 17.45 -15.37
C GLU A 118 16.68 16.09 -14.73
N ARG A 119 17.69 16.01 -13.90
CA ARG A 119 18.07 14.79 -13.18
C ARG A 119 17.52 14.84 -11.76
N PHE A 120 16.97 13.74 -11.31
CA PHE A 120 16.44 13.59 -9.96
C PHE A 120 17.28 12.60 -9.13
N PRO A 121 18.50 12.99 -8.69
CA PRO A 121 19.41 12.06 -7.99
C PRO A 121 18.82 11.55 -6.67
N LYS A 122 17.95 12.34 -6.03
CA LYS A 122 17.31 11.94 -4.76
C LYS A 122 16.24 10.85 -4.90
N THR A 123 15.73 10.60 -6.11
CA THR A 123 14.81 9.48 -6.36
C THR A 123 15.51 8.12 -6.28
N ARG A 124 16.83 8.11 -6.36
CA ARG A 124 17.64 6.90 -6.27
C ARG A 124 18.02 6.65 -4.84
N LYS A 125 17.45 5.61 -4.27
CA LYS A 125 17.75 5.18 -2.90
C LYS A 125 18.98 4.26 -2.91
N GLN A 126 19.76 4.29 -1.82
CA GLN A 126 20.86 3.36 -1.62
C GLN A 126 20.35 1.92 -1.61
N VAL A 127 21.11 1.03 -2.22
CA VAL A 127 20.78 -0.39 -2.27
C VAL A 127 21.19 -1.07 -0.97
N LEU A 128 20.31 -1.95 -0.47
CA LEU A 128 20.59 -2.80 0.67
C LEU A 128 20.92 -4.21 0.20
N ARG A 129 21.90 -4.84 0.85
CA ARG A 129 22.23 -6.26 0.68
C ARG A 129 22.34 -6.95 2.03
N ALA A 130 22.25 -8.27 2.03
CA ALA A 130 22.54 -9.06 3.22
C ALA A 130 24.00 -8.86 3.65
N LYS A 131 24.25 -8.76 4.95
CA LYS A 131 25.61 -8.83 5.50
C LYS A 131 26.25 -10.17 5.16
N PRO A 132 27.58 -10.26 5.10
CA PRO A 132 28.29 -11.53 4.89
C PRO A 132 27.79 -12.62 5.84
N GLY A 133 27.45 -13.79 5.28
CA GLY A 133 26.95 -14.93 6.05
C GLY A 133 25.48 -14.84 6.49
N GLN A 134 24.76 -13.74 6.21
CA GLN A 134 23.35 -13.60 6.52
C GLN A 134 22.46 -14.00 5.34
N ASN A 135 21.24 -14.46 5.66
CA ASN A 135 20.21 -14.77 4.68
C ASN A 135 18.95 -13.94 5.01
N VAL A 136 18.50 -13.12 4.07
CA VAL A 136 17.40 -12.17 4.22
C VAL A 136 16.13 -12.58 3.46
N SER A 137 16.04 -13.85 3.05
CA SER A 137 14.85 -14.35 2.37
C SER A 137 13.70 -14.55 3.37
N GLN A 138 12.47 -14.27 2.95
CA GLN A 138 11.28 -14.48 3.79
C GLN A 138 11.15 -15.95 4.24
N MET A 139 11.55 -16.89 3.37
CA MET A 139 11.59 -18.32 3.71
C MET A 139 12.54 -18.61 4.87
N HIS A 140 13.67 -17.92 4.94
CA HIS A 140 14.63 -18.09 6.04
C HIS A 140 14.02 -17.67 7.38
N TYR A 141 13.35 -16.52 7.41
CA TYR A 141 12.69 -16.05 8.63
C TYR A 141 11.51 -16.98 9.02
N ALA A 142 10.72 -17.41 8.05
CA ALA A 142 9.62 -18.34 8.31
C ALA A 142 10.10 -19.68 8.91
N LYS A 143 11.20 -20.24 8.40
CA LYS A 143 11.82 -21.45 8.97
C LYS A 143 12.33 -21.25 10.41
N LYS A 144 12.64 -20.03 10.78
CA LYS A 144 13.02 -19.66 12.16
C LYS A 144 11.84 -19.33 13.06
N GLY A 145 10.61 -19.39 12.56
CA GLY A 145 9.41 -18.98 13.28
C GLY A 145 9.27 -17.46 13.45
N ILE A 146 9.99 -16.67 12.67
CA ILE A 146 9.97 -15.22 12.74
C ILE A 146 8.94 -14.71 11.73
N ILE A 147 7.93 -14.00 12.22
CA ILE A 147 6.98 -13.27 11.37
C ILE A 147 7.56 -11.90 11.10
N THR A 148 7.85 -11.62 9.84
CA THR A 148 8.37 -10.31 9.42
C THR A 148 7.25 -9.31 9.20
N PRO A 149 7.52 -7.98 9.23
CA PRO A 149 6.55 -6.97 8.86
C PRO A 149 5.91 -7.20 7.49
N GLU A 150 6.69 -7.66 6.52
CA GLU A 150 6.18 -7.99 5.18
C GLU A 150 5.18 -9.16 5.20
N MET A 151 5.41 -10.19 6.01
CA MET A 151 4.47 -11.31 6.16
C MET A 151 3.16 -10.83 6.80
N GLU A 152 3.23 -10.02 7.84
CA GLU A 152 2.06 -9.47 8.49
C GLU A 152 1.27 -8.55 7.56
N PHE A 153 1.96 -7.68 6.80
CA PHE A 153 1.32 -6.82 5.81
C PHE A 153 0.49 -7.63 4.80
N ILE A 154 1.07 -8.70 4.26
CA ILE A 154 0.37 -9.58 3.31
C ILE A 154 -0.80 -10.31 3.99
N ALA A 155 -0.60 -10.81 5.21
CA ALA A 155 -1.65 -11.50 5.97
C ALA A 155 -2.86 -10.59 6.23
N ILE A 156 -2.64 -9.34 6.62
CA ILE A 156 -3.71 -8.35 6.81
C ILE A 156 -4.48 -8.15 5.51
N ARG A 157 -3.77 -7.94 4.39
CA ARG A 157 -4.38 -7.73 3.07
C ARG A 157 -5.27 -8.91 2.65
N GLU A 158 -4.79 -10.13 2.81
CA GLU A 158 -5.51 -11.34 2.37
C GLU A 158 -6.65 -11.71 3.33
N ASN A 159 -6.50 -11.46 4.63
CA ASN A 159 -7.52 -11.79 5.62
C ASN A 159 -8.76 -10.90 5.52
N GLN A 160 -8.66 -9.66 5.04
CA GLN A 160 -9.84 -8.82 4.82
C GLN A 160 -10.79 -9.47 3.81
N LYS A 161 -10.27 -9.97 2.69
CA LYS A 161 -11.07 -10.71 1.69
C LYS A 161 -11.77 -11.97 2.26
N ARG A 162 -11.15 -12.61 3.26
CA ARG A 162 -11.77 -13.78 3.92
C ARG A 162 -12.91 -13.39 4.83
N LYS A 163 -12.78 -12.28 5.55
CA LYS A 163 -13.84 -11.76 6.42
C LYS A 163 -15.09 -11.40 5.63
N GLU A 164 -14.92 -10.70 4.51
CA GLU A 164 -16.01 -10.35 3.61
C GLU A 164 -16.73 -11.60 3.09
N ARG A 165 -16.01 -12.59 2.56
CA ARG A 165 -16.61 -13.83 2.06
C ARG A 165 -17.35 -14.64 3.13
N ASN A 166 -16.88 -14.64 4.38
CA ASN A 166 -17.55 -15.36 5.45
C ASN A 166 -18.83 -14.63 5.89
N GLN A 167 -18.85 -13.30 5.82
CA GLN A 167 -20.07 -12.52 6.10
C GLN A 167 -21.13 -12.71 5.03
N ASP A 168 -20.74 -12.88 3.76
CA ASP A 168 -21.67 -13.15 2.66
C ASP A 168 -22.20 -14.60 2.71
N GLY A 169 -21.40 -15.58 3.15
CA GLY A 169 -21.79 -16.96 3.28
C GLY A 169 -22.69 -17.28 4.50
N GLU A 170 -22.79 -16.37 5.45
CA GLU A 170 -23.74 -16.47 6.58
C GLU A 170 -25.12 -15.85 6.27
N ARG A 171 -25.27 -15.25 5.07
CA ARG A 171 -26.54 -14.62 4.60
C ARG A 171 -27.35 -15.51 3.67
N GLU A 172 -26.87 -16.71 3.32
CA GLU A 172 -27.64 -17.74 2.60
C GLU A 172 -28.22 -18.76 3.58
#